data_4f1248a2e5ce98196f78b80776730500
#
_entry.id   4f1248a2e5ce98196f78b80776730500
#
_cell.length_a   1.000
_cell.length_b   1.000
_cell.length_c   1.000
_cell.angle_alpha   90.00
_cell.angle_beta   90.00
_cell.angle_gamma   90.00
#
_symmetry.space_group_name_H-M   'P 1'
#
loop_
_entity.id
_entity.type
_entity.pdbx_description
1 polymer ?
#
loop_
_entity_poly.entity_id
_entity_poly.type
_entity_poly.pdbx_seq_one_letter_code
_entity_poly.pdbx_strand_id
1 'polypeptide(L)'
;MSGVHVTPVVLTFNEECNVARTLASLRPFPRVVVVDSGSTDGTERIARSFANVSWFVRPFDGHVHQWRWAFAETGIDTPFVLALDADMSPTPELVSEIASVTEAGEADAGLIPVEYRIRDVRLLGSLYPPELRLLRRSAASVRESGHTQKFATEGRVLPLRSRLVHDDRKPLEAFVRAQVGYSEKESKRLLADGTEDVRLRTRLRRSSGWTPL
;
A
#
# COMPACT_ATOMS: atom_id res chain seq x y z
N MET A 1 11.71 -6.59 25.60
CA MET A 1 10.78 -6.31 24.48
C MET A 1 11.64 -6.01 23.29
N SER A 2 11.73 -6.93 22.32
CA SER A 2 12.45 -6.70 21.07
C SER A 2 11.83 -5.50 20.37
N GLY A 3 12.63 -4.52 20.01
CA GLY A 3 12.15 -3.29 19.40
C GLY A 3 11.50 -3.60 18.04
N VAL A 4 10.29 -3.12 17.82
CA VAL A 4 9.65 -3.24 16.49
C VAL A 4 10.47 -2.39 15.52
N HIS A 5 11.25 -3.06 14.66
CA HIS A 5 12.15 -2.42 13.69
C HIS A 5 11.44 -1.88 12.45
N VAL A 6 10.14 -1.61 12.55
CA VAL A 6 9.27 -1.21 11.43
C VAL A 6 8.44 0.01 11.78
N THR A 7 8.42 0.98 10.90
CA THR A 7 7.46 2.09 10.94
C THR A 7 6.42 1.90 9.83
N PRO A 8 5.14 1.68 10.14
CA PRO A 8 4.08 1.76 9.15
C PRO A 8 3.96 3.18 8.59
N VAL A 9 3.79 3.27 7.28
CA VAL A 9 3.53 4.52 6.55
C VAL A 9 2.21 4.37 5.83
N VAL A 10 1.27 5.28 6.10
CA VAL A 10 -0.07 5.26 5.53
C VAL A 10 -0.28 6.53 4.71
N LEU A 11 -0.61 6.38 3.43
CA LEU A 11 -1.04 7.50 2.60
C LEU A 11 -2.55 7.67 2.69
N THR A 12 -3.01 8.93 2.81
CA THR A 12 -4.44 9.27 2.97
C THR A 12 -4.88 10.40 2.04
N PHE A 13 -6.13 10.32 1.60
CA PHE A 13 -6.88 11.42 0.99
C PHE A 13 -8.38 11.13 1.08
N ASN A 14 -9.10 11.86 1.96
CA ASN A 14 -10.53 11.67 2.22
C ASN A 14 -10.89 10.20 2.56
N GLU A 15 -10.31 9.73 3.66
CA GLU A 15 -10.38 8.34 4.14
C GLU A 15 -11.09 8.20 5.50
N GLU A 16 -11.98 9.13 5.85
CA GLU A 16 -12.67 9.10 7.15
C GLU A 16 -13.41 7.79 7.43
N CYS A 17 -13.90 7.11 6.39
CA CYS A 17 -14.60 5.83 6.52
C CYS A 17 -13.65 4.62 6.70
N ASN A 18 -12.36 4.76 6.42
CA ASN A 18 -11.39 3.68 6.43
C ASN A 18 -10.31 3.84 7.50
N VAL A 19 -9.78 5.07 7.66
CA VAL A 19 -8.54 5.35 8.40
C VAL A 19 -8.57 4.87 9.86
N ALA A 20 -9.72 4.92 10.53
CA ALA A 20 -9.85 4.46 11.92
C ALA A 20 -9.53 2.96 12.05
N ARG A 21 -10.03 2.13 11.14
CA ARG A 21 -9.81 0.67 11.13
C ARG A 21 -8.35 0.34 10.85
N THR A 22 -7.77 1.00 9.84
CA THR A 22 -6.35 0.84 9.50
C THR A 22 -5.46 1.21 10.69
N LEU A 23 -5.65 2.38 11.29
CA LEU A 23 -4.84 2.82 12.43
C LEU A 23 -5.06 1.97 13.69
N ALA A 24 -6.26 1.44 13.90
CA ALA A 24 -6.53 0.51 15.00
C ALA A 24 -5.71 -0.78 14.88
N SER A 25 -5.51 -1.31 13.68
CA SER A 25 -4.66 -2.49 13.42
C SER A 25 -3.16 -2.21 13.61
N LEU A 26 -2.77 -0.93 13.60
CA LEU A 26 -1.39 -0.47 13.73
C LEU A 26 -1.02 -0.05 15.17
N ARG A 27 -1.91 -0.20 16.13
CA ARG A 27 -1.63 0.10 17.56
C ARG A 27 -0.41 -0.62 18.14
N PRO A 28 -0.06 -1.86 17.71
CA PRO A 28 1.14 -2.53 18.21
C PRO A 28 2.47 -1.83 17.82
N PHE A 29 2.45 -0.97 16.81
CA PHE A 29 3.65 -0.24 16.39
C PHE A 29 3.84 1.02 17.24
N PRO A 30 5.07 1.30 17.73
CA PRO A 30 5.34 2.48 18.57
C PRO A 30 5.08 3.80 17.85
N ARG A 31 5.24 3.81 16.53
CA ARG A 31 5.03 4.97 15.69
C ARG A 31 4.41 4.57 14.35
N VAL A 32 3.45 5.34 13.89
CA VAL A 32 2.82 5.25 12.57
C VAL A 32 2.94 6.61 11.90
N VAL A 33 3.48 6.65 10.70
CA VAL A 33 3.54 7.87 9.88
C VAL A 33 2.31 7.90 8.99
N VAL A 34 1.55 8.98 9.03
CA VAL A 34 0.44 9.25 8.12
C VAL A 34 0.79 10.47 7.28
N VAL A 35 0.75 10.30 5.94
CA VAL A 35 0.98 11.40 4.99
C VAL A 35 -0.32 11.65 4.23
N ASP A 36 -0.90 12.80 4.50
CA ASP A 36 -2.18 13.23 3.94
C ASP A 36 -2.00 14.14 2.74
N SER A 37 -2.84 13.95 1.74
CA SER A 37 -2.80 14.70 0.49
C SER A 37 -3.70 15.94 0.48
N GLY A 38 -4.11 16.43 1.66
CA GLY A 38 -5.00 17.58 1.83
C GLY A 38 -6.47 17.17 1.95
N SER A 39 -6.76 16.19 2.82
CA SER A 39 -8.13 15.77 3.14
C SER A 39 -8.98 16.92 3.66
N THR A 40 -10.25 16.92 3.27
CA THR A 40 -11.26 17.92 3.67
C THR A 40 -12.39 17.32 4.51
N ASP A 41 -12.35 16.01 4.76
CA ASP A 41 -13.29 15.25 5.59
C ASP A 41 -12.76 15.05 7.02
N GLY A 42 -13.31 14.09 7.75
CA GLY A 42 -12.89 13.75 9.12
C GLY A 42 -11.55 13.02 9.27
N THR A 43 -10.81 12.77 8.17
CA THR A 43 -9.59 11.94 8.18
C THR A 43 -8.55 12.44 9.19
N GLU A 44 -8.18 13.72 9.17
CA GLU A 44 -7.19 14.29 10.09
C GLU A 44 -7.61 14.16 11.55
N ARG A 45 -8.85 14.54 11.86
CA ARG A 45 -9.38 14.47 13.24
C ARG A 45 -9.31 13.04 13.77
N ILE A 46 -9.66 12.04 12.94
CA ILE A 46 -9.61 10.64 13.32
C ILE A 46 -8.17 10.18 13.51
N ALA A 47 -7.28 10.48 12.56
CA ALA A 47 -5.89 10.04 12.62
C ALA A 47 -5.16 10.60 13.84
N ARG A 48 -5.36 11.88 14.17
CA ARG A 48 -4.75 12.53 15.35
C ARG A 48 -5.29 12.04 16.69
N SER A 49 -6.38 11.27 16.72
CA SER A 49 -6.86 10.63 17.94
C SER A 49 -6.04 9.39 18.35
N PHE A 50 -5.16 8.89 17.50
CA PHE A 50 -4.26 7.79 17.80
C PHE A 50 -2.91 8.32 18.31
N ALA A 51 -2.55 7.94 19.53
CA ALA A 51 -1.37 8.49 20.23
C ALA A 51 -0.03 8.14 19.54
N ASN A 52 0.01 7.06 18.75
CA ASN A 52 1.20 6.62 18.02
C ASN A 52 1.30 7.18 16.60
N VAL A 53 0.39 8.08 16.18
CA VAL A 53 0.37 8.67 14.85
C VAL A 53 1.22 9.94 14.80
N SER A 54 2.11 10.01 13.82
CA SER A 54 2.78 11.22 13.34
C SER A 54 2.12 11.66 12.05
N TRP A 55 1.41 12.78 12.06
CA TRP A 55 0.64 13.31 10.94
C TRP A 55 1.43 14.34 10.15
N PHE A 56 1.46 14.17 8.82
CA PHE A 56 2.07 15.09 7.87
C PHE A 56 1.10 15.43 6.76
N VAL A 57 1.16 16.66 6.26
CA VAL A 57 0.38 17.10 5.09
C VAL A 57 1.34 17.40 3.95
N ARG A 58 1.08 16.81 2.79
CA ARG A 58 1.84 17.06 1.57
C ARG A 58 0.90 17.06 0.37
N PRO A 59 0.80 18.16 -0.40
CA PRO A 59 0.01 18.21 -1.63
C PRO A 59 0.39 17.06 -2.57
N PHE A 60 -0.62 16.43 -3.17
CA PHE A 60 -0.41 15.28 -4.05
C PHE A 60 0.08 15.72 -5.43
N ASP A 61 1.26 15.25 -5.82
CA ASP A 61 1.89 15.45 -7.13
C ASP A 61 2.24 14.12 -7.84
N GLY A 62 1.75 13.01 -7.31
CA GLY A 62 1.95 11.66 -7.83
C GLY A 62 2.31 10.64 -6.76
N HIS A 63 1.89 9.39 -6.97
CA HIS A 63 2.10 8.31 -5.98
C HIS A 63 3.59 8.09 -5.67
N VAL A 64 4.44 8.07 -6.70
CA VAL A 64 5.88 7.85 -6.52
C VAL A 64 6.51 8.97 -5.70
N HIS A 65 6.16 10.22 -5.97
CA HIS A 65 6.67 11.38 -5.24
C HIS A 65 6.18 11.38 -3.79
N GLN A 66 4.91 11.02 -3.56
CA GLN A 66 4.33 10.94 -2.22
C GLN A 66 5.05 9.89 -1.36
N TRP A 67 5.30 8.70 -1.91
CA TRP A 67 6.03 7.63 -1.21
C TRP A 67 7.50 7.98 -0.95
N ARG A 68 8.20 8.55 -1.95
CA ARG A 68 9.60 8.97 -1.78
C ARG A 68 9.73 10.02 -0.69
N TRP A 69 8.86 11.00 -0.71
CA TRP A 69 8.82 12.04 0.32
C TRP A 69 8.52 11.44 1.70
N ALA A 70 7.53 10.56 1.79
CA ALA A 70 7.17 9.90 3.04
C ALA A 70 8.36 9.16 3.67
N PHE A 71 9.16 8.46 2.85
CA PHE A 71 10.33 7.73 3.34
C PHE A 71 11.53 8.62 3.70
N ALA A 72 11.66 9.78 3.06
CA ALA A 72 12.81 10.67 3.25
C ALA A 72 12.58 11.74 4.32
N GLU A 73 11.38 12.37 4.33
CA GLU A 73 11.16 13.64 5.02
C GLU A 73 10.38 13.53 6.33
N THR A 74 9.87 12.33 6.67
CA THR A 74 9.04 12.15 7.88
C THR A 74 9.83 11.71 9.13
N GLY A 75 11.16 11.68 9.06
CA GLY A 75 12.02 11.33 10.17
C GLY A 75 11.83 9.88 10.65
N ILE A 76 11.64 8.94 9.73
CA ILE A 76 11.62 7.50 10.04
C ILE A 76 13.05 7.08 10.37
N ASP A 77 13.25 6.46 11.53
CA ASP A 77 14.53 5.97 12.05
C ASP A 77 14.66 4.44 12.04
N THR A 78 13.54 3.73 11.85
CA THR A 78 13.54 2.27 11.76
C THR A 78 14.13 1.77 10.44
N PRO A 79 14.80 0.58 10.44
CA PRO A 79 15.36 0.02 9.22
C PRO A 79 14.31 -0.43 8.20
N PHE A 80 13.09 -0.73 8.64
CA PHE A 80 12.00 -1.16 7.78
C PHE A 80 10.81 -0.20 7.81
N VAL A 81 10.06 -0.21 6.71
CA VAL A 81 8.74 0.43 6.60
C VAL A 81 7.71 -0.60 6.15
N LEU A 82 6.47 -0.45 6.62
CA LEU A 82 5.30 -1.15 6.11
C LEU A 82 4.46 -0.13 5.35
N ALA A 83 4.41 -0.25 4.02
CA ALA A 83 3.74 0.71 3.14
C ALA A 83 2.26 0.33 2.96
N LEU A 84 1.34 1.19 3.38
CA LEU A 84 -0.10 0.93 3.41
C LEU A 84 -0.90 2.05 2.75
N ASP A 85 -1.99 1.67 2.12
CA ASP A 85 -3.08 2.58 1.79
C ASP A 85 -4.06 2.64 2.99
N ALA A 86 -4.85 3.69 3.09
CA ALA A 86 -5.68 3.96 4.28
C ALA A 86 -6.84 2.98 4.51
N ASP A 87 -7.10 2.10 3.56
CA ASP A 87 -8.09 1.01 3.58
C ASP A 87 -7.46 -0.38 3.79
N MET A 88 -6.15 -0.42 4.07
CA MET A 88 -5.39 -1.64 4.31
C MET A 88 -5.09 -1.85 5.80
N SER A 89 -5.36 -3.05 6.30
CA SER A 89 -5.16 -3.40 7.71
C SER A 89 -4.39 -4.70 7.83
N PRO A 90 -3.20 -4.73 8.45
CA PRO A 90 -2.51 -5.97 8.76
C PRO A 90 -3.30 -6.79 9.78
N THR A 91 -3.34 -8.11 9.58
CA THR A 91 -3.89 -9.01 10.61
C THR A 91 -2.91 -9.12 11.80
N PRO A 92 -3.37 -9.52 13.00
CA PRO A 92 -2.47 -9.72 14.14
C PRO A 92 -1.34 -10.73 13.85
N GLU A 93 -1.63 -11.76 13.05
CA GLU A 93 -0.66 -12.76 12.61
C GLU A 93 0.40 -12.11 11.69
N LEU A 94 -0.02 -11.19 10.80
CA LEU A 94 0.92 -10.46 9.94
C LEU A 94 1.83 -9.55 10.76
N VAL A 95 1.30 -8.85 11.75
CA VAL A 95 2.11 -8.02 12.66
C VAL A 95 3.18 -8.86 13.36
N SER A 96 2.81 -10.04 13.86
CA SER A 96 3.74 -10.96 14.53
C SER A 96 4.79 -11.52 13.56
N GLU A 97 4.40 -11.89 12.34
CA GLU A 97 5.30 -12.39 11.31
C GLU A 97 6.28 -11.30 10.85
N ILE A 98 5.81 -10.06 10.66
CA ILE A 98 6.66 -8.90 10.35
C ILE A 98 7.72 -8.70 11.43
N ALA A 99 7.33 -8.74 12.72
CA ALA A 99 8.27 -8.59 13.82
C ALA A 99 9.38 -9.65 13.76
N SER A 100 9.01 -10.92 13.57
CA SER A 100 9.97 -12.03 13.47
C SER A 100 10.91 -11.90 12.28
N VAL A 101 10.39 -11.56 11.10
CA VAL A 101 11.18 -11.40 9.86
C VAL A 101 12.16 -10.24 9.97
N THR A 102 11.74 -9.13 10.54
CA THR A 102 12.59 -7.94 10.67
C THR A 102 13.65 -8.10 11.77
N GLU A 103 13.35 -8.84 12.84
CA GLU A 103 14.31 -9.18 13.89
C GLU A 103 15.40 -10.15 13.36
N ALA A 104 15.00 -11.15 12.58
CA ALA A 104 15.95 -12.07 11.93
C ALA A 104 16.87 -11.37 10.93
N GLY A 105 16.44 -10.25 10.35
CA GLY A 105 17.26 -9.43 9.44
C GLY A 105 17.58 -10.08 8.09
N GLU A 106 16.95 -11.21 7.78
CA GLU A 106 17.29 -12.07 6.63
C GLU A 106 16.68 -11.60 5.30
N ALA A 107 15.78 -10.62 5.31
CA ALA A 107 15.08 -10.13 4.13
C ALA A 107 15.23 -8.62 3.95
N ASP A 108 15.20 -8.17 2.70
CA ASP A 108 15.17 -6.76 2.33
C ASP A 108 13.77 -6.30 1.97
N ALA A 109 12.88 -7.24 1.61
CA ALA A 109 11.47 -6.96 1.43
C ALA A 109 10.60 -8.19 1.75
N GLY A 110 9.36 -7.93 2.19
CA GLY A 110 8.31 -8.91 2.38
C GLY A 110 7.25 -8.79 1.29
N LEU A 111 6.97 -9.91 0.62
CA LEU A 111 5.89 -10.05 -0.34
C LEU A 111 4.64 -10.54 0.42
N ILE A 112 3.63 -9.69 0.52
CA ILE A 112 2.46 -9.90 1.39
C ILE A 112 1.23 -10.27 0.56
N PRO A 113 0.56 -11.41 0.85
CA PRO A 113 -0.73 -11.72 0.25
C PRO A 113 -1.79 -10.72 0.69
N VAL A 114 -2.63 -10.27 -0.24
CA VAL A 114 -3.74 -9.35 0.04
C VAL A 114 -5.05 -10.11 0.03
N GLU A 115 -5.82 -9.97 1.11
CA GLU A 115 -7.19 -10.46 1.23
C GLU A 115 -8.16 -9.32 0.97
N TYR A 116 -8.94 -9.43 -0.10
CA TYR A 116 -9.94 -8.42 -0.43
C TYR A 116 -11.25 -8.68 0.29
N ARG A 117 -11.84 -7.61 0.82
CA ARG A 117 -13.17 -7.60 1.42
C ARG A 117 -14.02 -6.49 0.84
N ILE A 118 -15.30 -6.70 0.87
CA ILE A 118 -16.32 -5.68 0.63
C ILE A 118 -17.20 -5.64 1.87
N ARG A 119 -17.09 -4.60 2.68
CA ARG A 119 -17.83 -4.43 3.94
C ARG A 119 -17.76 -5.69 4.82
N ASP A 120 -16.53 -6.10 5.15
CA ASP A 120 -16.19 -7.29 5.94
C ASP A 120 -16.44 -8.64 5.25
N VAL A 121 -17.13 -8.68 4.11
CA VAL A 121 -17.34 -9.93 3.36
C VAL A 121 -16.10 -10.25 2.53
N ARG A 122 -15.46 -11.36 2.87
CA ARG A 122 -14.25 -11.82 2.15
C ARG A 122 -14.61 -12.26 0.73
N LEU A 123 -13.86 -11.77 -0.25
CA LEU A 123 -13.91 -12.28 -1.62
C LEU A 123 -13.15 -13.61 -1.71
N LEU A 124 -13.70 -14.58 -2.45
CA LEU A 124 -13.11 -15.93 -2.61
C LEU A 124 -11.87 -15.93 -3.50
N GLY A 125 -11.63 -14.87 -4.27
CA GLY A 125 -10.46 -14.70 -5.12
C GLY A 125 -9.68 -13.44 -4.77
N SER A 126 -8.37 -13.42 -5.04
CA SER A 126 -7.59 -12.19 -5.00
C SER A 126 -7.60 -11.53 -6.36
N LEU A 127 -7.96 -10.25 -6.41
CA LEU A 127 -7.90 -9.44 -7.64
C LEU A 127 -6.47 -9.09 -8.05
N TYR A 128 -5.54 -9.18 -7.09
CA TYR A 128 -4.14 -8.81 -7.28
C TYR A 128 -3.21 -9.88 -6.74
N PRO A 129 -2.01 -10.04 -7.33
CA PRO A 129 -0.98 -10.90 -6.77
C PRO A 129 -0.50 -10.34 -5.42
N PRO A 130 0.25 -11.14 -4.64
CA PRO A 130 0.94 -10.62 -3.45
C PRO A 130 1.79 -9.39 -3.78
N GLU A 131 1.86 -8.44 -2.84
CA GLU A 131 2.51 -7.14 -3.05
C GLU A 131 3.71 -6.96 -2.12
N LEU A 132 4.74 -6.27 -2.62
CA LEU A 132 5.85 -5.81 -1.79
C LEU A 132 5.36 -4.63 -0.95
N ARG A 133 5.11 -4.86 0.34
CA ARG A 133 4.63 -3.85 1.27
C ARG A 133 5.52 -3.69 2.50
N LEU A 134 6.28 -4.71 2.90
CA LEU A 134 7.35 -4.60 3.89
C LEU A 134 8.67 -4.36 3.17
N LEU A 135 9.39 -3.29 3.51
CA LEU A 135 10.56 -2.83 2.76
C LEU A 135 11.68 -2.41 3.71
N ARG A 136 12.91 -2.90 3.48
CA ARG A 136 14.11 -2.32 4.08
C ARG A 136 14.43 -1.00 3.39
N ARG A 137 14.43 0.09 4.14
CA ARG A 137 14.56 1.45 3.58
C ARG A 137 15.80 1.64 2.70
N SER A 138 16.95 1.07 3.10
CA SER A 138 18.21 1.18 2.36
C SER A 138 18.24 0.44 1.03
N ALA A 139 17.34 -0.54 0.84
CA ALA A 139 17.29 -1.39 -0.36
C ALA A 139 16.04 -1.13 -1.20
N ALA A 140 15.09 -0.33 -0.70
CA ALA A 140 13.81 -0.09 -1.35
C ALA A 140 13.90 1.01 -2.42
N SER A 141 13.19 0.78 -3.52
CA SER A 141 12.93 1.80 -4.54
C SER A 141 11.44 1.86 -4.87
N VAL A 142 11.00 3.06 -5.30
CA VAL A 142 9.62 3.30 -5.74
C VAL A 142 9.67 3.72 -7.20
N ARG A 143 8.93 3.00 -8.06
CA ARG A 143 8.88 3.23 -9.51
C ARG A 143 7.44 3.43 -9.97
N GLU A 144 7.25 4.16 -11.05
CA GLU A 144 5.94 4.26 -11.70
C GLU A 144 5.53 2.92 -12.32
N SER A 145 4.23 2.60 -12.20
CA SER A 145 3.65 1.41 -12.84
C SER A 145 2.20 1.70 -13.24
N GLY A 146 2.03 2.14 -14.48
CA GLY A 146 0.71 2.56 -14.95
C GLY A 146 0.22 3.81 -14.23
N HIS A 147 -0.95 3.70 -13.62
CA HIS A 147 -1.58 4.79 -12.85
C HIS A 147 -1.19 4.81 -11.36
N THR A 148 -0.33 3.89 -10.92
CA THR A 148 0.06 3.71 -9.52
C THR A 148 1.57 3.56 -9.37
N GLN A 149 2.05 3.20 -8.18
CA GLN A 149 3.44 2.89 -7.90
C GLN A 149 3.68 1.37 -7.82
N LYS A 150 4.94 0.97 -8.02
CA LYS A 150 5.46 -0.32 -7.59
C LYS A 150 6.65 -0.12 -6.68
N PHE A 151 6.66 -0.84 -5.57
CA PHE A 151 7.86 -1.01 -4.77
C PHE A 151 8.76 -2.07 -5.40
N ALA A 152 10.06 -1.87 -5.34
CA ALA A 152 11.06 -2.80 -5.83
C ALA A 152 12.28 -2.83 -4.92
N THR A 153 12.99 -3.94 -4.94
CA THR A 153 14.28 -4.12 -4.27
C THR A 153 15.17 -5.00 -5.13
N GLU A 154 16.49 -4.78 -5.07
CA GLU A 154 17.50 -5.69 -5.62
C GLU A 154 17.90 -6.74 -4.58
N GLY A 155 17.44 -6.61 -3.33
CA GLY A 155 17.75 -7.48 -2.22
C GLY A 155 16.85 -8.73 -2.14
N ARG A 156 17.01 -9.46 -1.04
CA ARG A 156 16.26 -10.71 -0.80
C ARG A 156 14.80 -10.42 -0.48
N VAL A 157 13.90 -10.99 -1.28
CA VAL A 157 12.44 -10.93 -1.06
C VAL A 157 11.97 -12.20 -0.36
N LEU A 158 11.26 -12.05 0.76
CA LEU A 158 10.65 -13.15 1.49
C LEU A 158 9.12 -13.14 1.28
N PRO A 159 8.51 -14.22 0.76
CA PRO A 159 7.07 -14.38 0.75
C PRO A 159 6.55 -14.59 2.18
N LEU A 160 5.65 -13.73 2.64
CA LEU A 160 4.97 -13.87 3.92
C LEU A 160 3.72 -14.77 3.77
N ARG A 161 3.30 -15.38 4.87
CA ARG A 161 2.14 -16.29 4.91
C ARG A 161 0.87 -15.58 5.35
N SER A 162 1.03 -14.64 6.27
CA SER A 162 -0.06 -13.86 6.84
C SER A 162 -0.51 -12.77 5.88
N ARG A 163 -1.71 -12.24 6.07
CA ARG A 163 -2.41 -11.42 5.08
C ARG A 163 -2.54 -9.98 5.50
N LEU A 164 -2.52 -9.12 4.50
CA LEU A 164 -3.01 -7.75 4.57
C LEU A 164 -4.46 -7.73 4.10
N VAL A 165 -5.37 -7.20 4.90
CA VAL A 165 -6.79 -7.04 4.55
C VAL A 165 -6.96 -5.71 3.84
N HIS A 166 -7.52 -5.72 2.64
CA HIS A 166 -7.96 -4.54 1.91
C HIS A 166 -9.50 -4.50 1.88
N ASP A 167 -10.09 -3.50 2.52
CA ASP A 167 -11.55 -3.35 2.64
C ASP A 167 -11.92 -1.87 2.51
N ASP A 168 -12.06 -1.39 1.28
CA ASP A 168 -12.50 -0.02 1.02
C ASP A 168 -14.00 0.13 1.29
N ARG A 169 -14.35 1.03 2.21
CA ARG A 169 -15.73 1.31 2.64
C ARG A 169 -16.32 2.56 2.01
N LYS A 170 -15.62 3.15 1.08
CA LYS A 170 -16.17 4.25 0.30
C LYS A 170 -17.43 3.81 -0.46
N PRO A 171 -18.35 4.72 -0.76
CA PRO A 171 -19.52 4.42 -1.59
C PRO A 171 -19.12 3.84 -2.95
N LEU A 172 -19.94 2.93 -3.48
CA LEU A 172 -19.71 2.30 -4.80
C LEU A 172 -19.50 3.33 -5.91
N GLU A 173 -20.18 4.46 -5.83
CA GLU A 173 -20.01 5.57 -6.78
C GLU A 173 -18.58 6.13 -6.78
N ALA A 174 -17.94 6.24 -5.61
CA ALA A 174 -16.55 6.68 -5.50
C ALA A 174 -15.61 5.67 -6.16
N PHE A 175 -15.83 4.36 -5.94
CA PHE A 175 -15.09 3.30 -6.59
C PHE A 175 -15.22 3.36 -8.13
N VAL A 176 -16.46 3.44 -8.65
CA VAL A 176 -16.71 3.51 -10.10
C VAL A 176 -16.03 4.74 -10.71
N ARG A 177 -16.15 5.90 -10.04
CA ARG A 177 -15.50 7.15 -10.50
C ARG A 177 -13.98 7.02 -10.55
N ALA A 178 -13.38 6.38 -9.54
CA ALA A 178 -11.94 6.11 -9.52
C ALA A 178 -11.52 5.18 -10.68
N GLN A 179 -12.31 4.13 -10.97
CA GLN A 179 -12.03 3.22 -12.09
C GLN A 179 -12.08 3.93 -13.45
N VAL A 180 -13.00 4.86 -13.67
CA VAL A 180 -13.05 5.70 -14.87
C VAL A 180 -11.75 6.50 -15.00
N GLY A 181 -11.34 7.20 -13.94
CA GLY A 181 -10.10 7.98 -13.94
C GLY A 181 -8.84 7.12 -14.18
N TYR A 182 -8.79 5.92 -13.63
CA TYR A 182 -7.69 4.97 -13.87
C TYR A 182 -7.67 4.49 -15.32
N SER A 183 -8.83 4.18 -15.90
CA SER A 183 -8.96 3.77 -17.30
C SER A 183 -8.51 4.86 -18.28
N GLU A 184 -8.84 6.12 -18.01
CA GLU A 184 -8.39 7.25 -18.80
C GLU A 184 -6.86 7.43 -18.77
N LYS A 185 -6.25 7.33 -17.57
CA LYS A 185 -4.80 7.43 -17.40
C LYS A 185 -4.09 6.29 -18.14
N GLU A 186 -4.59 5.07 -17.97
CA GLU A 186 -4.00 3.88 -18.64
C GLU A 186 -4.15 3.95 -20.15
N SER A 187 -5.31 4.40 -20.68
CA SER A 187 -5.52 4.60 -22.10
C SER A 187 -4.54 5.62 -22.69
N LYS A 188 -4.36 6.77 -22.04
CA LYS A 188 -3.39 7.79 -22.45
C LYS A 188 -1.96 7.22 -22.49
N ARG A 189 -1.58 6.46 -21.48
CA ARG A 189 -0.26 5.81 -21.40
C ARG A 189 -0.06 4.81 -22.55
N LEU A 190 -1.04 3.92 -22.77
CA LEU A 190 -0.96 2.91 -23.83
C LEU A 190 -0.88 3.54 -25.23
N LEU A 191 -1.55 4.67 -25.45
CA LEU A 191 -1.47 5.41 -26.70
C LEU A 191 -0.11 6.09 -26.88
N ALA A 192 0.52 6.55 -25.79
CA ALA A 192 1.84 7.18 -25.83
C ALA A 192 2.97 6.15 -26.06
N ASP A 193 2.86 4.94 -25.46
CA ASP A 193 3.86 3.87 -25.55
C ASP A 193 3.88 3.15 -26.94
N GLY A 194 2.91 3.44 -27.81
CA GLY A 194 2.78 2.83 -29.14
C GLY A 194 2.18 1.42 -29.15
N THR A 195 1.71 0.99 -30.33
CA THR A 195 0.91 -0.25 -30.51
C THR A 195 1.69 -1.56 -30.35
N GLU A 196 3.02 -1.56 -30.42
CA GLU A 196 3.82 -2.79 -30.32
C GLU A 196 3.86 -3.34 -28.89
N ASP A 197 4.00 -2.49 -27.87
CA ASP A 197 4.03 -2.91 -26.47
C ASP A 197 2.64 -3.43 -26.00
N VAL A 198 1.55 -2.86 -26.52
CA VAL A 198 0.18 -3.33 -26.26
C VAL A 198 -0.03 -4.76 -26.76
N ARG A 199 0.47 -5.10 -27.94
CA ARG A 199 0.37 -6.45 -28.51
C ARG A 199 1.16 -7.47 -27.71
N LEU A 200 2.35 -7.12 -27.22
CA LEU A 200 3.19 -7.99 -26.42
C LEU A 200 2.55 -8.26 -25.04
N ARG A 201 2.07 -7.22 -24.37
CA ARG A 201 1.38 -7.34 -23.05
C ARG A 201 0.07 -8.11 -23.16
N THR A 202 -0.70 -7.94 -24.22
CA THR A 202 -1.93 -8.70 -24.47
C THR A 202 -1.61 -10.17 -24.73
N ARG A 203 -0.54 -10.48 -25.44
CA ARG A 203 -0.06 -11.86 -25.66
C ARG A 203 0.39 -12.51 -24.35
N LEU A 204 1.17 -11.82 -23.52
CA LEU A 204 1.65 -12.32 -22.22
C LEU A 204 0.48 -12.55 -21.24
N ARG A 205 -0.52 -11.68 -21.22
CA ARG A 205 -1.74 -11.90 -20.43
C ARG A 205 -2.53 -13.13 -20.88
N ARG A 206 -2.63 -13.37 -22.20
CA ARG A 206 -3.29 -14.57 -22.74
C ARG A 206 -2.51 -15.85 -22.47
N SER A 207 -1.17 -15.81 -22.49
CA SER A 207 -0.33 -16.98 -22.19
C SER A 207 -0.31 -17.34 -20.70
N SER A 208 -0.62 -16.41 -19.79
CA SER A 208 -0.72 -16.65 -18.35
C SER A 208 -2.08 -17.14 -17.86
N GLY A 209 -3.01 -17.45 -18.77
CA GLY A 209 -4.34 -17.99 -18.41
C GLY A 209 -5.27 -17.01 -17.69
N TRP A 210 -4.95 -15.73 -17.71
CA TRP A 210 -5.76 -14.69 -17.10
C TRP A 210 -6.80 -14.19 -18.11
N THR A 211 -7.99 -14.73 -18.08
CA THR A 211 -9.22 -14.12 -18.63
C THR A 211 -9.92 -13.38 -17.50
N PRO A 212 -10.11 -12.06 -17.60
CA PRO A 212 -11.08 -11.40 -16.72
C PRO A 212 -12.48 -11.87 -17.13
N LEU A 213 -13.27 -12.27 -16.13
CA LEU A 213 -14.73 -12.35 -16.26
C LEU A 213 -15.30 -10.96 -16.41
#